data_b0c11545524853968342b84676841c33
#
_entry.id   b0c11545524853968342b84676841c33
#
_cell.length_a   1.000
_cell.length_b   1.000
_cell.length_c   1.000
_cell.angle_alpha   90.00
_cell.angle_beta   90.00
_cell.angle_gamma   90.00
#
_symmetry.space_group_name_H-M   'P 1'
#
loop_
_entity.id
_entity.type
_entity.pdbx_description
1 polymer ?
#
loop_
_entity_poly.entity_id
_entity_poly.type
_entity_poly.pdbx_seq_one_letter_code
_entity_poly.pdbx_strand_id
1 'polypeptide(L)'
;MKVLCRVFCVVAAALRAPRAGAQGYPVKPIRVILSVPAGATPDVTARLVTPGLSSALGQPMVVDNRGGAGGLIGAEIVAKAAPDGYTIFISSPGALTILPHLRKVPYDTLKDFAPVSLISVGPFVLVTHPSLPVDSVKALIALAKAQPGKLNCASAGNGVANHLALELFKQMAGVNITHVPYKGA
;
A
#
# COMPACT_ATOMS: atom_id res chain seq x y z
N MET A 1 -61.98 19.02 -24.88
CA MET A 1 -61.14 18.15 -25.75
C MET A 1 -59.70 18.59 -25.89
N LYS A 2 -59.37 19.89 -26.08
CA LYS A 2 -57.98 20.37 -26.25
C LYS A 2 -57.11 20.33 -24.96
N VAL A 3 -57.68 20.42 -23.76
CA VAL A 3 -56.96 20.37 -22.49
C VAL A 3 -56.59 18.91 -22.13
N LEU A 4 -57.46 17.95 -22.38
CA LEU A 4 -57.21 16.53 -22.11
C LEU A 4 -56.05 15.94 -22.98
N CYS A 5 -55.96 16.41 -24.22
CA CYS A 5 -54.90 16.01 -25.15
C CYS A 5 -53.52 16.56 -24.73
N ARG A 6 -53.45 17.75 -24.14
CA ARG A 6 -52.19 18.36 -23.62
C ARG A 6 -51.67 17.64 -22.38
N VAL A 7 -52.54 17.21 -21.48
CA VAL A 7 -52.15 16.47 -20.27
C VAL A 7 -51.63 15.07 -20.63
N PHE A 8 -52.27 14.41 -21.63
CA PHE A 8 -51.81 13.09 -22.08
C PHE A 8 -50.46 13.12 -22.77
N CYS A 9 -50.14 14.15 -23.54
CA CYS A 9 -48.82 14.33 -24.17
C CYS A 9 -47.70 14.60 -23.15
N VAL A 10 -47.95 15.35 -22.05
CA VAL A 10 -46.96 15.63 -21.01
C VAL A 10 -46.67 14.35 -20.20
N VAL A 11 -47.68 13.55 -19.87
CA VAL A 11 -47.51 12.28 -19.15
C VAL A 11 -46.76 11.25 -20.01
N ALA A 12 -47.04 11.18 -21.31
CA ALA A 12 -46.37 10.28 -22.24
C ALA A 12 -44.87 10.67 -22.48
N ALA A 13 -44.53 11.95 -22.39
CA ALA A 13 -43.13 12.43 -22.49
C ALA A 13 -42.32 12.12 -21.21
N ALA A 14 -42.97 12.16 -20.04
CA ALA A 14 -42.29 11.83 -18.77
C ALA A 14 -41.93 10.31 -18.65
N LEU A 15 -42.66 9.43 -19.33
CA LEU A 15 -42.40 7.98 -19.36
C LEU A 15 -41.24 7.58 -20.28
N ARG A 16 -40.74 8.48 -21.11
CA ARG A 16 -39.60 8.27 -22.01
C ARG A 16 -38.28 8.89 -21.54
N ALA A 17 -38.19 9.33 -20.29
CA ALA A 17 -36.91 9.73 -19.74
C ALA A 17 -35.95 8.53 -19.94
N PRO A 18 -34.83 8.69 -20.68
CA PRO A 18 -33.84 7.65 -20.77
C PRO A 18 -33.45 7.31 -19.34
N ARG A 19 -33.67 6.06 -18.94
CA ARG A 19 -33.03 5.55 -17.73
C ARG A 19 -31.57 5.82 -17.94
N ALA A 20 -31.00 6.76 -17.21
CA ALA A 20 -29.57 6.88 -17.05
C ALA A 20 -29.13 5.54 -16.45
N GLY A 21 -28.89 4.55 -17.32
CA GLY A 21 -28.31 3.29 -16.92
C GLY A 21 -27.00 3.68 -16.25
N ALA A 22 -26.86 3.37 -14.97
CA ALA A 22 -25.57 3.48 -14.30
C ALA A 22 -24.59 2.77 -15.23
N GLN A 23 -23.69 3.52 -15.85
CA GLN A 23 -22.64 2.93 -16.67
C GLN A 23 -21.95 1.92 -15.78
N GLY A 24 -21.99 0.62 -16.18
CA GLY A 24 -21.43 -0.44 -15.39
C GLY A 24 -19.97 -0.09 -15.02
N TYR A 25 -19.64 -0.14 -13.75
CA TYR A 25 -18.26 0.01 -13.30
C TYR A 25 -17.62 -1.39 -13.26
N PRO A 26 -16.35 -1.51 -13.71
CA PRO A 26 -15.51 -0.56 -14.44
C PRO A 26 -15.72 -0.60 -15.96
N VAL A 27 -15.57 0.55 -16.65
CA VAL A 27 -15.65 0.67 -18.12
C VAL A 27 -14.29 1.00 -18.78
N LYS A 28 -13.26 1.19 -17.99
CA LYS A 28 -11.88 1.49 -18.42
C LYS A 28 -10.88 0.77 -17.51
N PRO A 29 -9.61 0.63 -17.90
CA PRO A 29 -8.58 0.03 -17.08
C PRO A 29 -8.44 0.68 -15.71
N ILE A 30 -8.16 -0.13 -14.70
CA ILE A 30 -7.93 0.29 -13.31
C ILE A 30 -6.42 0.38 -13.08
N ARG A 31 -5.95 1.53 -12.61
CA ARG A 31 -4.55 1.74 -12.26
C ARG A 31 -4.29 1.29 -10.83
N VAL A 32 -3.29 0.41 -10.62
CA VAL A 32 -2.87 -0.09 -9.32
C VAL A 32 -1.51 0.51 -8.97
N ILE A 33 -1.51 1.51 -8.10
CA ILE A 33 -0.28 2.14 -7.62
C ILE A 33 0.32 1.30 -6.49
N LEU A 34 1.62 1.02 -6.59
CA LEU A 34 2.41 0.36 -5.55
C LEU A 34 3.43 1.32 -4.97
N SER A 35 3.48 1.42 -3.65
CA SER A 35 4.45 2.28 -2.93
C SER A 35 5.85 1.66 -2.80
N VAL A 36 6.15 0.64 -3.59
CA VAL A 36 7.39 -0.14 -3.52
C VAL A 36 7.99 -0.34 -4.92
N PRO A 37 9.29 -0.62 -5.03
CA PRO A 37 9.89 -1.01 -6.29
C PRO A 37 9.37 -2.37 -6.77
N ALA A 38 9.55 -2.64 -8.06
CA ALA A 38 9.24 -3.94 -8.66
C ALA A 38 10.07 -5.06 -7.98
N GLY A 39 9.43 -6.22 -7.77
CA GLY A 39 10.05 -7.39 -7.09
C GLY A 39 9.91 -7.39 -5.57
N ALA A 40 9.53 -6.29 -4.93
CA ALA A 40 9.23 -6.28 -3.50
C ALA A 40 7.96 -7.07 -3.18
N THR A 41 7.80 -7.54 -1.93
CA THR A 41 6.66 -8.37 -1.51
C THR A 41 5.28 -7.82 -1.93
N PRO A 42 4.95 -6.52 -1.73
CA PRO A 42 3.68 -5.99 -2.22
C PRO A 42 3.52 -6.05 -3.74
N ASP A 43 4.60 -5.92 -4.53
CA ASP A 43 4.54 -6.03 -5.98
C ASP A 43 4.25 -7.47 -6.42
N VAL A 44 4.94 -8.44 -5.84
CA VAL A 44 4.68 -9.86 -6.11
C VAL A 44 3.24 -10.22 -5.75
N THR A 45 2.76 -9.80 -4.57
CA THR A 45 1.38 -10.03 -4.13
C THR A 45 0.38 -9.38 -5.08
N ALA A 46 0.59 -8.13 -5.50
CA ALA A 46 -0.27 -7.44 -6.46
C ALA A 46 -0.36 -8.21 -7.78
N ARG A 47 0.77 -8.66 -8.32
CA ARG A 47 0.82 -9.41 -9.59
C ARG A 47 0.17 -10.80 -9.52
N LEU A 48 0.09 -11.38 -8.33
CA LEU A 48 -0.64 -12.64 -8.12
C LEU A 48 -2.17 -12.43 -8.10
N VAL A 49 -2.66 -11.30 -7.57
CA VAL A 49 -4.11 -11.08 -7.42
C VAL A 49 -4.74 -10.30 -8.59
N THR A 50 -3.98 -9.41 -9.25
CA THR A 50 -4.54 -8.56 -10.32
C THR A 50 -5.07 -9.32 -11.53
N PRO A 51 -4.53 -10.47 -11.99
CA PRO A 51 -5.11 -11.21 -13.11
C PRO A 51 -6.51 -11.74 -12.79
N GLY A 52 -6.71 -12.30 -11.60
CA GLY A 52 -8.04 -12.78 -11.15
C GLY A 52 -9.03 -11.63 -11.01
N LEU A 53 -8.62 -10.49 -10.45
CA LEU A 53 -9.46 -9.30 -10.36
C LEU A 53 -9.78 -8.72 -11.74
N SER A 54 -8.81 -8.68 -12.67
CA SER A 54 -9.06 -8.23 -14.05
C SER A 54 -10.10 -9.09 -14.75
N SER A 55 -10.02 -10.41 -14.58
CA SER A 55 -11.01 -11.34 -15.12
C SER A 55 -12.40 -11.13 -14.53
N ALA A 56 -12.49 -10.98 -13.20
CA ALA A 56 -13.76 -10.79 -12.50
C ALA A 56 -14.43 -9.44 -12.83
N LEU A 57 -13.63 -8.39 -13.00
CA LEU A 57 -14.12 -7.03 -13.28
C LEU A 57 -14.30 -6.75 -14.79
N GLY A 58 -13.81 -7.62 -15.67
CA GLY A 58 -13.86 -7.43 -17.12
C GLY A 58 -13.02 -6.27 -17.64
N GLN A 59 -12.10 -5.73 -16.84
CA GLN A 59 -11.21 -4.63 -17.21
C GLN A 59 -9.79 -4.89 -16.73
N PRO A 60 -8.76 -4.48 -17.50
CA PRO A 60 -7.37 -4.64 -17.10
C PRO A 60 -7.03 -3.88 -15.82
N MET A 61 -6.28 -4.51 -14.92
CA MET A 61 -5.62 -3.85 -13.79
C MET A 61 -4.14 -3.61 -14.12
N VAL A 62 -3.74 -2.35 -14.24
CA VAL A 62 -2.39 -1.94 -14.65
C VAL A 62 -1.56 -1.59 -13.43
N VAL A 63 -0.58 -2.44 -13.11
CA VAL A 63 0.34 -2.23 -11.98
C VAL A 63 1.38 -1.18 -12.34
N ASP A 64 1.51 -0.14 -11.47
CA ASP A 64 2.44 0.98 -11.62
C ASP A 64 3.23 1.17 -10.31
N ASN A 65 4.51 0.82 -10.33
CA ASN A 65 5.40 0.90 -9.19
C ASN A 65 5.90 2.33 -8.99
N ARG A 66 5.51 2.96 -7.87
CA ARG A 66 5.88 4.32 -7.45
C ARG A 66 6.53 4.29 -6.07
N GLY A 67 7.62 3.53 -5.96
CA GLY A 67 8.41 3.44 -4.73
C GLY A 67 9.20 4.70 -4.44
N GLY A 68 9.75 4.74 -3.23
CA GLY A 68 10.64 5.82 -2.76
C GLY A 68 10.11 6.55 -1.53
N ALA A 69 11.04 7.15 -0.77
CA ALA A 69 10.77 7.90 0.46
C ALA A 69 9.91 7.15 1.51
N GLY A 70 10.08 5.81 1.64
CA GLY A 70 9.27 4.97 2.54
C GLY A 70 7.83 4.75 2.05
N GLY A 71 7.58 4.94 0.75
CA GLY A 71 6.25 4.80 0.12
C GLY A 71 5.48 6.12 -0.01
N LEU A 72 6.06 7.24 0.42
CA LEU A 72 5.42 8.56 0.36
C LEU A 72 4.97 8.93 -1.05
N ILE A 73 5.82 8.65 -2.06
CA ILE A 73 5.56 9.04 -3.45
C ILE A 73 4.28 8.39 -3.97
N GLY A 74 4.14 7.06 -3.77
CA GLY A 74 2.94 6.34 -4.17
C GLY A 74 1.69 6.82 -3.44
N ALA A 75 1.79 7.03 -2.12
CA ALA A 75 0.68 7.51 -1.30
C ALA A 75 0.20 8.91 -1.75
N GLU A 76 1.11 9.85 -2.02
CA GLU A 76 0.76 11.20 -2.49
C GLU A 76 0.06 11.18 -3.85
N ILE A 77 0.49 10.33 -4.79
CA ILE A 77 -0.16 10.18 -6.10
C ILE A 77 -1.60 9.71 -5.92
N VAL A 78 -1.85 8.74 -5.04
CA VAL A 78 -3.19 8.18 -4.83
C VAL A 78 -4.08 9.16 -4.07
N ALA A 79 -3.58 9.83 -3.03
CA ALA A 79 -4.31 10.83 -2.28
C ALA A 79 -4.82 12.00 -3.16
N LYS A 80 -4.08 12.30 -4.24
CA LYS A 80 -4.47 13.34 -5.22
C LYS A 80 -5.28 12.81 -6.41
N ALA A 81 -5.51 11.50 -6.50
CA ALA A 81 -6.29 10.91 -7.58
C ALA A 81 -7.78 11.16 -7.40
N ALA A 82 -8.53 11.11 -8.52
CA ALA A 82 -9.99 11.19 -8.45
C ALA A 82 -10.54 9.99 -7.66
N PRO A 83 -11.52 10.20 -6.75
CA PRO A 83 -12.13 9.12 -5.96
C PRO A 83 -13.20 8.36 -6.75
N ASP A 84 -12.88 7.97 -7.98
CA ASP A 84 -13.77 7.33 -8.95
C ASP A 84 -13.62 5.79 -9.01
N GLY A 85 -12.76 5.22 -8.15
CA GLY A 85 -12.48 3.79 -8.11
C GLY A 85 -11.47 3.29 -9.15
N TYR A 86 -10.97 4.14 -10.06
CA TYR A 86 -10.01 3.73 -11.09
C TYR A 86 -8.55 3.86 -10.69
N THR A 87 -8.27 4.33 -9.48
CA THR A 87 -6.93 4.32 -8.89
C THR A 87 -6.99 3.55 -7.57
N ILE A 88 -6.32 2.42 -7.53
CA ILE A 88 -6.21 1.57 -6.33
C ILE A 88 -4.78 1.66 -5.78
N PHE A 89 -4.66 1.69 -4.47
CA PHE A 89 -3.38 1.69 -3.77
C PHE A 89 -3.13 0.36 -3.08
N ILE A 90 -2.04 -0.31 -3.40
CA ILE A 90 -1.55 -1.46 -2.65
C ILE A 90 -0.25 -1.05 -1.97
N SER A 91 -0.26 -1.00 -0.66
CA SER A 91 0.84 -0.48 0.15
C SER A 91 1.16 -1.38 1.32
N SER A 92 2.41 -1.31 1.76
CA SER A 92 2.80 -1.76 3.09
C SER A 92 2.42 -0.70 4.14
N PRO A 93 2.42 -1.03 5.44
CA PRO A 93 2.05 -0.10 6.52
C PRO A 93 2.87 1.20 6.55
N GLY A 94 4.10 1.21 6.01
CA GLY A 94 5.03 2.33 6.10
C GLY A 94 4.42 3.67 5.70
N ALA A 95 3.83 3.74 4.51
CA ALA A 95 3.32 5.00 3.97
C ALA A 95 2.10 5.54 4.74
N LEU A 96 1.19 4.67 5.17
CA LEU A 96 -0.09 5.09 5.72
C LEU A 96 -0.14 5.14 7.24
N THR A 97 0.62 4.25 7.94
CA THR A 97 0.52 4.13 9.40
C THR A 97 1.79 4.56 10.14
N ILE A 98 2.95 4.62 9.48
CA ILE A 98 4.21 4.95 10.12
C ILE A 98 4.68 6.37 9.77
N LEU A 99 4.79 6.69 8.50
CA LEU A 99 5.32 7.99 8.05
C LEU A 99 4.56 9.21 8.60
N PRO A 100 3.21 9.22 8.73
CA PRO A 100 2.48 10.35 9.30
C PRO A 100 2.86 10.67 10.75
N HIS A 101 3.37 9.69 11.51
CA HIS A 101 3.85 9.88 12.88
C HIS A 101 5.33 10.28 12.97
N LEU A 102 6.10 10.05 11.92
CA LEU A 102 7.54 10.38 11.88
C LEU A 102 7.83 11.74 11.27
N ARG A 103 6.96 12.21 10.38
CA ARG A 103 7.14 13.49 9.65
C ARG A 103 5.82 13.99 9.08
N LYS A 104 5.79 15.29 8.71
CA LYS A 104 4.67 15.86 7.97
C LYS A 104 4.58 15.19 6.59
N VAL A 105 3.37 14.71 6.25
CA VAL A 105 3.04 14.13 4.95
C VAL A 105 1.97 14.97 4.25
N PRO A 106 1.89 14.97 2.91
CA PRO A 106 0.95 15.81 2.14
C PRO A 106 -0.42 15.13 1.94
N TYR A 107 -0.85 14.27 2.87
CA TYR A 107 -2.15 13.58 2.86
C TYR A 107 -2.62 13.28 4.29
N ASP A 108 -3.92 13.04 4.41
CA ASP A 108 -4.57 12.53 5.63
C ASP A 108 -4.96 11.07 5.40
N THR A 109 -4.35 10.16 6.16
CA THR A 109 -4.56 8.70 5.97
C THR A 109 -6.03 8.29 6.14
N LEU A 110 -6.79 8.97 6.99
CA LEU A 110 -8.18 8.59 7.29
C LEU A 110 -9.20 9.25 6.35
N LYS A 111 -8.85 10.38 5.72
CA LYS A 111 -9.76 11.14 4.86
C LYS A 111 -9.53 10.91 3.38
N ASP A 112 -8.25 10.77 2.97
CA ASP A 112 -7.88 10.73 1.57
C ASP A 112 -7.85 9.30 1.00
N PHE A 113 -8.05 8.28 1.85
CA PHE A 113 -8.04 6.87 1.44
C PHE A 113 -9.26 6.13 1.96
N ALA A 114 -9.92 5.38 1.07
CA ALA A 114 -10.99 4.45 1.42
C ALA A 114 -10.41 3.03 1.50
N PRO A 115 -10.35 2.38 2.68
CA PRO A 115 -9.83 1.02 2.79
C PRO A 115 -10.78 0.02 2.13
N VAL A 116 -10.20 -0.93 1.35
CA VAL A 116 -10.97 -1.97 0.64
C VAL A 116 -10.81 -3.32 1.33
N SER A 117 -9.57 -3.82 1.42
CA SER A 117 -9.30 -5.14 1.98
C SER A 117 -7.83 -5.30 2.40
N LEU A 118 -7.59 -6.19 3.34
CA LEU A 118 -6.27 -6.73 3.65
C LEU A 118 -5.97 -7.87 2.67
N ILE A 119 -4.90 -7.72 1.87
CA ILE A 119 -4.56 -8.70 0.83
C ILE A 119 -3.69 -9.81 1.41
N SER A 120 -2.70 -9.47 2.24
CA SER A 120 -1.78 -10.46 2.84
C SER A 120 -1.21 -9.97 4.16
N VAL A 121 -0.81 -10.92 4.99
CA VAL A 121 -0.05 -10.69 6.22
C VAL A 121 1.16 -11.63 6.19
N GLY A 122 2.33 -11.12 6.50
CA GLY A 122 3.55 -11.91 6.59
C GLY A 122 4.37 -11.55 7.82
N PRO A 123 5.01 -12.54 8.48
CA PRO A 123 5.93 -12.28 9.57
C PRO A 123 7.24 -11.70 9.06
N PHE A 124 7.94 -10.93 9.91
CA PHE A 124 9.34 -10.62 9.69
C PHE A 124 10.21 -11.79 10.14
N VAL A 125 11.26 -12.06 9.39
CA VAL A 125 12.28 -13.07 9.75
C VAL A 125 13.60 -12.35 10.03
N LEU A 126 14.18 -12.62 11.19
CA LEU A 126 15.52 -12.18 11.53
C LEU A 126 16.53 -13.14 10.91
N VAL A 127 17.36 -12.63 10.02
CA VAL A 127 18.42 -13.41 9.38
C VAL A 127 19.80 -12.80 9.69
N THR A 128 20.82 -13.65 9.74
CA THR A 128 22.21 -13.24 9.92
C THR A 128 23.06 -13.74 8.77
N HIS A 129 24.13 -13.00 8.46
CA HIS A 129 25.12 -13.47 7.49
C HIS A 129 25.83 -14.72 8.05
N PRO A 130 26.15 -15.77 7.24
CA PRO A 130 26.79 -16.98 7.71
C PRO A 130 28.14 -16.80 8.40
N SER A 131 28.86 -15.71 8.10
CA SER A 131 30.13 -15.39 8.78
C SER A 131 29.96 -14.88 10.21
N LEU A 132 28.73 -14.52 10.62
CA LEU A 132 28.47 -14.11 11.99
C LEU A 132 28.38 -15.37 12.88
N PRO A 133 29.21 -15.52 13.93
CA PRO A 133 29.28 -16.75 14.72
C PRO A 133 28.14 -16.81 15.74
N VAL A 134 26.89 -16.84 15.25
CA VAL A 134 25.67 -16.93 16.07
C VAL A 134 24.68 -17.92 15.45
N ASP A 135 24.09 -18.76 16.28
CA ASP A 135 23.12 -19.79 15.92
C ASP A 135 21.74 -19.56 16.53
N SER A 136 21.61 -18.52 17.34
CA SER A 136 20.39 -18.21 18.06
C SER A 136 20.22 -16.70 18.32
N VAL A 137 19.00 -16.28 18.56
CA VAL A 137 18.70 -14.88 18.98
C VAL A 137 19.45 -14.54 20.27
N LYS A 138 19.56 -15.50 21.21
CA LYS A 138 20.27 -15.30 22.47
C LYS A 138 21.78 -15.05 22.23
N ALA A 139 22.39 -15.79 21.32
CA ALA A 139 23.81 -15.61 20.95
C ALA A 139 24.00 -14.26 20.23
N LEU A 140 23.08 -13.87 19.35
CA LEU A 140 23.11 -12.56 18.69
C LEU A 140 23.02 -11.40 19.71
N ILE A 141 22.14 -11.49 20.68
CA ILE A 141 22.01 -10.49 21.75
C ILE A 141 23.29 -10.40 22.57
N ALA A 142 23.88 -11.56 22.94
CA ALA A 142 25.14 -11.58 23.70
C ALA A 142 26.28 -10.92 22.91
N LEU A 143 26.40 -11.24 21.63
CA LEU A 143 27.42 -10.64 20.75
C LEU A 143 27.21 -9.12 20.59
N ALA A 144 25.95 -8.69 20.37
CA ALA A 144 25.63 -7.26 20.24
C ALA A 144 25.91 -6.47 21.52
N LYS A 145 25.71 -7.08 22.71
CA LYS A 145 26.09 -6.49 24.01
C LYS A 145 27.59 -6.44 24.21
N ALA A 146 28.33 -7.44 23.75
CA ALA A 146 29.80 -7.48 23.83
C ALA A 146 30.47 -6.50 22.87
N GLN A 147 29.79 -6.12 21.77
CA GLN A 147 30.33 -5.26 20.71
C GLN A 147 29.33 -4.14 20.34
N PRO A 148 29.04 -3.19 21.23
CA PRO A 148 28.04 -2.15 20.99
C PRO A 148 28.37 -1.32 19.73
N GLY A 149 27.39 -1.17 18.83
CA GLY A 149 27.52 -0.38 17.60
C GLY A 149 28.38 -1.01 16.49
N LYS A 150 28.92 -2.22 16.68
CA LYS A 150 29.74 -2.91 15.66
C LYS A 150 28.91 -3.71 14.67
N LEU A 151 27.75 -4.17 15.09
CA LEU A 151 26.85 -4.91 14.20
C LEU A 151 26.00 -3.94 13.39
N ASN A 152 25.79 -4.28 12.11
CA ASN A 152 24.92 -3.54 11.19
C ASN A 152 23.67 -4.37 10.89
N CYS A 153 22.52 -3.71 10.76
CA CYS A 153 21.29 -4.33 10.30
C CYS A 153 20.70 -3.51 9.16
N ALA A 154 20.43 -4.20 8.05
CA ALA A 154 19.83 -3.61 6.87
C ALA A 154 18.31 -3.50 7.01
N SER A 155 17.72 -2.46 6.42
CA SER A 155 16.28 -2.35 6.21
C SER A 155 15.95 -1.83 4.81
N ALA A 156 14.68 -1.92 4.43
CA ALA A 156 14.18 -1.38 3.16
C ALA A 156 14.10 0.17 3.13
N GLY A 157 14.52 0.85 4.19
CA GLY A 157 14.54 2.30 4.28
C GLY A 157 14.08 2.84 5.64
N ASN A 158 14.18 4.14 5.81
CA ASN A 158 13.72 4.80 7.03
C ASN A 158 12.18 4.83 7.11
N GLY A 159 11.61 4.51 8.28
CA GLY A 159 10.18 4.57 8.51
C GLY A 159 9.36 3.44 7.89
N VAL A 160 10.00 2.38 7.41
CA VAL A 160 9.32 1.16 6.97
C VAL A 160 9.19 0.16 8.13
N ALA A 161 8.28 -0.82 8.00
CA ALA A 161 7.94 -1.72 9.09
C ALA A 161 9.14 -2.56 9.61
N ASN A 162 10.04 -3.02 8.73
CA ASN A 162 11.24 -3.75 9.16
C ASN A 162 12.28 -2.86 9.87
N HIS A 163 12.32 -1.55 9.60
CA HIS A 163 13.10 -0.62 10.41
C HIS A 163 12.53 -0.51 11.83
N LEU A 164 11.20 -0.35 11.97
CA LEU A 164 10.58 -0.31 13.29
C LEU A 164 10.74 -1.64 14.06
N ALA A 165 10.67 -2.78 13.36
CA ALA A 165 10.93 -4.09 13.97
C ALA A 165 12.37 -4.19 14.53
N LEU A 166 13.36 -3.64 13.81
CA LEU A 166 14.73 -3.55 14.27
C LEU A 166 14.83 -2.67 15.54
N GLU A 167 14.24 -1.47 15.52
CA GLU A 167 14.29 -0.55 16.66
C GLU A 167 13.61 -1.15 17.91
N LEU A 168 12.47 -1.83 17.71
CA LEU A 168 11.82 -2.58 18.78
C LEU A 168 12.71 -3.70 19.33
N PHE A 169 13.36 -4.47 18.46
CA PHE A 169 14.30 -5.51 18.87
C PHE A 169 15.46 -4.91 19.69
N LYS A 170 16.06 -3.81 19.23
CA LYS A 170 17.13 -3.11 19.95
C LYS A 170 16.69 -2.66 21.34
N GLN A 171 15.49 -2.10 21.43
CA GLN A 171 14.91 -1.64 22.70
C GLN A 171 14.67 -2.81 23.66
N MET A 172 13.99 -3.88 23.18
CA MET A 172 13.66 -5.04 24.02
C MET A 172 14.89 -5.81 24.49
N ALA A 173 15.92 -5.93 23.64
CA ALA A 173 17.13 -6.65 23.95
C ALA A 173 18.18 -5.79 24.72
N GLY A 174 18.01 -4.47 24.76
CA GLY A 174 18.98 -3.53 25.34
C GLY A 174 20.32 -3.58 24.58
N VAL A 175 20.28 -3.54 23.24
CA VAL A 175 21.47 -3.65 22.38
C VAL A 175 21.61 -2.45 21.45
N ASN A 176 22.87 -2.13 21.10
CA ASN A 176 23.19 -1.11 20.10
C ASN A 176 23.63 -1.79 18.80
N ILE A 177 22.74 -1.75 17.78
CA ILE A 177 22.99 -2.25 16.41
C ILE A 177 22.79 -1.06 15.46
N THR A 178 23.72 -0.85 14.55
CA THR A 178 23.65 0.25 13.59
C THR A 178 22.66 -0.07 12.48
N HIS A 179 21.68 0.82 12.27
CA HIS A 179 20.73 0.70 11.17
C HIS A 179 21.34 1.21 9.86
N VAL A 180 21.22 0.42 8.80
CA VAL A 180 21.66 0.76 7.42
C VAL A 180 20.45 0.73 6.50
N PRO A 181 19.90 1.91 6.12
CA PRO A 181 18.72 1.95 5.24
C PRO A 181 19.11 1.76 3.77
N TYR A 182 18.37 0.89 3.06
CA TYR A 182 18.43 0.71 1.61
C TYR A 182 17.19 1.30 0.92
N LYS A 183 17.18 1.32 -0.43
CA LYS A 183 16.08 1.86 -1.24
C LYS A 183 15.07 0.78 -1.64
N GLY A 184 14.37 0.20 -0.66
CA GLY A 184 13.44 -0.90 -0.85
C GLY A 184 14.08 -2.26 -0.56
N ALA A 185 13.26 -3.32 -0.52
CA ALA A 185 13.66 -4.71 -0.34
C ALA A 185 13.11 -5.53 -1.51
#